data_222c00eeb1daa927b894f5bc046f2f0d
#
_entry.id   222c00eeb1daa927b894f5bc046f2f0d
#
_cell.length_a   1.000
_cell.length_b   1.000
_cell.length_c   1.000
_cell.angle_alpha   90.00
_cell.angle_beta   90.00
_cell.angle_gamma   90.00
#
_symmetry.space_group_name_H-M   'P 1'
#
loop_
_entity.id
_entity.type
_entity.pdbx_description
1 polymer ?
#
loop_
_entity_poly.entity_id
_entity_poly.type
_entity_poly.pdbx_seq_one_letter_code
_entity_poly.pdbx_strand_id
1 'polypeptide(L)'
;MREKFRQQLEEMYHQMVVMGGLCQQAIAVAVKTLEEEEDTAENLEAQVFALDGEIDDMEREIEGMCTKLLLRQQPVAKDLRRITAALKMVTDLERIGDQASDIAELARFIRKGSS
;
A
#
# COMPACT_ATOMS: atom_id res chain seq x y z
N MET A 1 -24.79 13.46 -12.31
CA MET A 1 -23.34 13.58 -12.50
C MET A 1 -22.57 13.73 -11.19
N ARG A 2 -22.99 14.66 -10.33
CA ARG A 2 -22.34 14.82 -9.01
C ARG A 2 -22.46 13.58 -8.14
N GLU A 3 -23.58 12.90 -8.19
CA GLU A 3 -23.80 11.68 -7.42
C GLU A 3 -22.82 10.58 -7.84
N LYS A 4 -22.62 10.42 -9.14
CA LYS A 4 -21.67 9.43 -9.66
C LYS A 4 -20.24 9.76 -9.25
N PHE A 5 -19.86 11.04 -9.32
CA PHE A 5 -18.55 11.50 -8.87
C PHE A 5 -18.35 11.16 -7.39
N ARG A 6 -19.34 11.49 -6.56
CA ARG A 6 -19.26 11.23 -5.12
C ARG A 6 -19.10 9.74 -4.83
N GLN A 7 -19.85 8.89 -5.51
CA GLN A 7 -19.76 7.45 -5.34
C GLN A 7 -18.37 6.93 -5.73
N GLN A 8 -17.82 7.41 -6.83
CA GLN A 8 -16.49 7.00 -7.28
C GLN A 8 -15.41 7.50 -6.33
N LEU A 9 -15.56 8.69 -5.79
CA LEU A 9 -14.63 9.23 -4.80
C LEU A 9 -14.66 8.41 -3.52
N GLU A 10 -15.84 8.04 -3.05
CA GLU A 10 -16.00 7.19 -1.87
C GLU A 10 -15.37 5.82 -2.08
N GLU A 11 -15.55 5.24 -3.26
CA GLU A 11 -14.94 3.95 -3.60
C GLU A 11 -13.42 4.05 -3.58
N MET A 12 -12.87 5.14 -4.12
CA MET A 12 -11.43 5.38 -4.07
C MET A 12 -10.92 5.45 -2.64
N TYR A 13 -11.63 6.19 -1.78
CA TYR A 13 -11.25 6.30 -0.37
C TYR A 13 -11.32 4.94 0.33
N HIS A 14 -12.34 4.15 0.00
CA HIS A 14 -12.46 2.80 0.55
C HIS A 14 -11.24 1.94 0.18
N GLN A 15 -10.83 2.00 -1.08
CA GLN A 15 -9.65 1.25 -1.53
C GLN A 15 -8.38 1.73 -0.82
N MET A 16 -8.29 3.02 -0.53
CA MET A 16 -7.16 3.56 0.23
C MET A 16 -7.13 3.01 1.67
N VAL A 17 -8.29 2.85 2.30
CA VAL A 17 -8.36 2.25 3.63
C VAL A 17 -7.91 0.79 3.58
N VAL A 18 -8.33 0.04 2.56
CA VAL A 18 -7.88 -1.34 2.37
C VAL A 18 -6.37 -1.40 2.19
N MET A 19 -5.82 -0.52 1.37
CA MET A 19 -4.38 -0.43 1.14
C MET A 19 -3.62 -0.13 2.44
N GLY A 20 -4.15 0.79 3.25
CA GLY A 20 -3.58 1.10 4.57
C GLY A 20 -3.53 -0.11 5.48
N GLY A 21 -4.59 -0.93 5.45
CA GLY A 21 -4.65 -2.18 6.20
C GLY A 21 -3.56 -3.17 5.77
N LEU A 22 -3.33 -3.27 4.46
CA LEU A 22 -2.26 -4.13 3.94
C LEU A 22 -0.89 -3.63 4.38
N CYS A 23 -0.70 -2.31 4.42
CA CYS A 23 0.55 -1.72 4.91
C CYS A 23 0.79 -2.08 6.38
N GLN A 24 -0.25 -1.98 7.21
CA GLN A 24 -0.14 -2.37 8.62
C GLN A 24 0.23 -3.84 8.77
N GLN A 25 -0.39 -4.71 7.99
CA GLN A 25 -0.06 -6.13 8.01
C GLN A 25 1.39 -6.36 7.58
N ALA A 26 1.82 -5.71 6.53
CA ALA A 26 3.18 -5.89 6.00
C ALA A 26 4.22 -5.50 7.05
N ILE A 27 4.01 -4.37 7.72
CA ILE A 27 4.93 -3.93 8.78
C ILE A 27 4.94 -4.92 9.94
N ALA A 28 3.77 -5.35 10.39
CA ALA A 28 3.66 -6.27 11.52
C ALA A 28 4.38 -7.59 11.23
N VAL A 29 4.18 -8.14 10.03
CA VAL A 29 4.84 -9.39 9.63
C VAL A 29 6.34 -9.18 9.47
N ALA A 30 6.75 -8.06 8.88
CA ALA A 30 8.18 -7.75 8.69
C ALA A 30 8.91 -7.67 10.02
N VAL A 31 8.34 -6.98 11.00
CA VAL A 31 8.95 -6.88 12.33
C VAL A 31 9.03 -8.26 12.97
N LYS A 32 8.04 -9.09 12.78
CA LYS A 32 8.00 -10.43 13.34
C LYS A 32 9.14 -11.31 12.81
N THR A 33 9.62 -11.06 11.60
CA THR A 33 10.75 -11.83 11.05
C THR A 33 12.02 -11.69 11.90
N LEU A 34 12.12 -10.59 12.66
CA LEU A 34 13.28 -10.38 13.53
C LEU A 34 13.28 -11.31 14.75
N GLU A 35 12.12 -11.81 15.15
CA GLU A 35 11.96 -12.58 16.38
C GLU A 35 11.97 -14.09 16.16
N GLU A 36 11.78 -14.54 14.92
CA GLU A 36 11.55 -15.95 14.61
C GLU A 36 12.83 -16.64 14.14
N GLU A 37 12.81 -17.96 14.25
CA GLU A 37 13.89 -18.80 13.72
C GLU A 37 13.79 -18.85 12.18
N GLU A 38 14.87 -19.31 11.56
CA GLU A 38 15.04 -19.23 10.11
C GLU A 38 13.86 -19.78 9.30
N ASP A 39 13.40 -21.00 9.61
CA ASP A 39 12.32 -21.61 8.82
C ASP A 39 11.03 -20.79 8.87
N THR A 40 10.63 -20.37 10.06
CA THR A 40 9.44 -19.56 10.25
C THR A 40 9.63 -18.17 9.63
N ALA A 41 10.81 -17.60 9.81
CA ALA A 41 11.13 -16.27 9.29
C ALA A 41 11.09 -16.25 7.76
N GLU A 42 11.55 -17.32 7.09
CA GLU A 42 11.46 -17.40 5.63
C GLU A 42 10.00 -17.35 5.15
N ASN A 43 9.11 -18.06 5.85
CA ASN A 43 7.69 -18.04 5.50
C ASN A 43 7.09 -16.65 5.70
N LEU A 44 7.47 -15.97 6.80
CA LEU A 44 7.00 -14.61 7.07
C LEU A 44 7.54 -13.62 6.04
N GLU A 45 8.79 -13.78 5.64
CA GLU A 45 9.40 -12.95 4.59
C GLU A 45 8.62 -13.08 3.29
N ALA A 46 8.27 -14.30 2.90
CA ALA A 46 7.46 -14.53 1.70
C ALA A 46 6.10 -13.84 1.80
N GLN A 47 5.50 -13.83 3.00
CA GLN A 47 4.24 -13.12 3.22
C GLN A 47 4.39 -11.61 3.04
N VAL A 48 5.51 -11.05 3.53
CA VAL A 48 5.77 -9.61 3.37
C VAL A 48 5.89 -9.26 1.90
N PHE A 49 6.62 -10.05 1.12
CA PHE A 49 6.78 -9.80 -0.31
C PHE A 49 5.46 -9.94 -1.06
N ALA A 50 4.61 -10.88 -0.67
CA ALA A 50 3.29 -11.03 -1.27
C ALA A 50 2.42 -9.81 -0.96
N LEU A 51 2.46 -9.32 0.29
CA LEU A 51 1.72 -8.12 0.68
C LEU A 51 2.21 -6.89 -0.08
N ASP A 52 3.53 -6.76 -0.25
CA ASP A 52 4.11 -5.66 -1.01
C ASP A 52 3.60 -5.67 -2.46
N GLY A 53 3.50 -6.85 -3.06
CA GLY A 53 2.93 -7.00 -4.40
C GLY A 53 1.48 -6.57 -4.46
N GLU A 54 0.67 -6.93 -3.46
CA GLU A 54 -0.72 -6.50 -3.38
C GLU A 54 -0.85 -4.99 -3.21
N ILE A 55 0.03 -4.40 -2.41
CA ILE A 55 0.07 -2.95 -2.20
C ILE A 55 0.39 -2.24 -3.51
N ASP A 56 1.37 -2.74 -4.26
CA ASP A 56 1.72 -2.19 -5.58
C ASP A 56 0.54 -2.25 -6.55
N ASP A 57 -0.17 -3.37 -6.56
CA ASP A 57 -1.34 -3.53 -7.41
C ASP A 57 -2.43 -2.52 -7.04
N MET A 58 -2.64 -2.30 -5.75
CA MET A 58 -3.63 -1.33 -5.29
C MET A 58 -3.23 0.10 -5.62
N GLU A 59 -1.94 0.42 -5.58
CA GLU A 59 -1.47 1.73 -6.01
C GLU A 59 -1.90 2.00 -7.44
N ARG A 60 -1.63 1.06 -8.34
CA ARG A 60 -2.01 1.20 -9.75
C ARG A 60 -3.51 1.32 -9.93
N GLU A 61 -4.28 0.53 -9.20
CA GLU A 61 -5.73 0.56 -9.28
C GLU A 61 -6.29 1.91 -8.83
N ILE A 62 -5.80 2.42 -7.70
CA ILE A 62 -6.27 3.70 -7.16
C ILE A 62 -5.85 4.85 -8.08
N GLU A 63 -4.63 4.80 -8.62
CA GLU A 63 -4.18 5.80 -9.60
C GLU A 63 -5.09 5.81 -10.83
N GLY A 64 -5.52 4.64 -11.28
CA GLY A 64 -6.46 4.51 -12.38
C GLY A 64 -7.81 5.14 -12.06
N MET A 65 -8.29 4.95 -10.82
CA MET A 65 -9.53 5.56 -10.37
C MET A 65 -9.42 7.09 -10.36
N CYS A 66 -8.29 7.61 -9.88
CA CYS A 66 -8.03 9.06 -9.88
C CYS A 66 -8.04 9.62 -11.31
N THR A 67 -7.39 8.93 -12.23
CA THR A 67 -7.35 9.33 -13.63
C THR A 67 -8.76 9.41 -14.22
N LYS A 68 -9.59 8.42 -13.94
CA LYS A 68 -10.98 8.42 -14.43
C LYS A 68 -11.78 9.59 -13.86
N LEU A 69 -11.59 9.89 -12.58
CA LEU A 69 -12.27 11.02 -11.95
C LEU A 69 -11.85 12.34 -12.59
N LEU A 70 -10.56 12.50 -12.89
CA LEU A 70 -10.04 13.72 -13.52
C LEU A 70 -10.55 13.89 -14.94
N LEU A 71 -10.60 12.81 -15.71
CA LEU A 71 -10.91 12.90 -17.14
C LEU A 71 -12.40 12.91 -17.43
N ARG A 72 -13.20 12.20 -16.65
CA ARG A 72 -14.60 11.96 -17.00
C ARG A 72 -15.61 12.83 -16.27
N GLN A 73 -15.25 13.32 -15.09
CA GLN A 73 -16.20 13.97 -14.20
C GLN A 73 -16.02 15.48 -14.10
N GLN A 74 -15.02 16.04 -14.77
CA GLN A 74 -14.74 17.48 -14.79
C GLN A 74 -14.80 18.08 -13.38
N PRO A 75 -13.90 17.68 -12.50
CA PRO A 75 -13.95 18.08 -11.09
C PRO A 75 -13.68 19.58 -10.92
N VAL A 76 -14.32 20.19 -9.90
CA VAL A 76 -14.02 21.55 -9.50
C VAL A 76 -12.77 21.60 -8.62
N ALA A 77 -12.28 22.81 -8.32
CA ALA A 77 -11.02 23.00 -7.60
C ALA A 77 -10.94 22.19 -6.30
N LYS A 78 -12.02 22.16 -5.52
CA LYS A 78 -12.07 21.40 -4.26
C LYS A 78 -11.85 19.90 -4.50
N ASP A 79 -12.46 19.38 -5.56
CA ASP A 79 -12.33 17.96 -5.90
C ASP A 79 -10.92 17.64 -6.40
N LEU A 80 -10.32 18.56 -7.15
CA LEU A 80 -8.94 18.41 -7.63
C LEU A 80 -7.98 18.30 -6.45
N ARG A 81 -8.17 19.11 -5.42
CA ARG A 81 -7.32 19.06 -4.22
C ARG A 81 -7.47 17.71 -3.51
N ARG A 82 -8.70 17.17 -3.44
CA ARG A 82 -8.95 15.87 -2.82
C ARG A 82 -8.27 14.75 -3.59
N ILE A 83 -8.37 14.78 -4.91
CA ILE A 83 -7.75 13.74 -5.76
C ILE A 83 -6.24 13.82 -5.68
N THR A 84 -5.67 15.03 -5.69
CA THR A 84 -4.22 15.23 -5.58
C THR A 84 -3.72 14.74 -4.24
N ALA A 85 -4.44 15.04 -3.16
CA ALA A 85 -4.09 14.56 -1.83
C ALA A 85 -4.13 13.03 -1.76
N ALA A 86 -5.13 12.42 -2.40
CA ALA A 86 -5.24 10.97 -2.45
C ALA A 86 -4.05 10.34 -3.18
N LEU A 87 -3.64 10.91 -4.30
CA LEU A 87 -2.48 10.42 -5.06
C LEU A 87 -1.20 10.49 -4.21
N LYS A 88 -1.02 11.58 -3.48
CA LYS A 88 0.12 11.73 -2.58
C LYS A 88 0.10 10.68 -1.49
N MET A 89 -1.07 10.45 -0.89
CA MET A 89 -1.23 9.47 0.18
C MET A 89 -0.95 8.05 -0.32
N VAL A 90 -1.45 7.72 -1.51
CA VAL A 90 -1.23 6.39 -2.11
C VAL A 90 0.25 6.15 -2.36
N THR A 91 0.97 7.18 -2.84
CA THR A 91 2.41 7.09 -3.04
C THR A 91 3.13 6.81 -1.72
N ASP A 92 2.71 7.48 -0.65
CA ASP A 92 3.31 7.28 0.67
C ASP A 92 3.00 5.87 1.21
N LEU A 93 1.78 5.38 0.99
CA LEU A 93 1.41 4.01 1.41
C LEU A 93 2.23 2.96 0.68
N GLU A 94 2.44 3.14 -0.63
CA GLU A 94 3.26 2.22 -1.42
C GLU A 94 4.70 2.18 -0.88
N ARG A 95 5.23 3.34 -0.50
CA ARG A 95 6.56 3.42 0.10
C ARG A 95 6.65 2.64 1.41
N ILE A 96 5.58 2.65 2.21
CA ILE A 96 5.52 1.87 3.44
C ILE A 96 5.63 0.37 3.14
N GLY A 97 4.95 -0.09 2.09
CA GLY A 97 5.05 -1.48 1.66
C GLY A 97 6.48 -1.85 1.27
N ASP A 98 7.14 -0.99 0.50
CA ASP A 98 8.54 -1.21 0.10
C ASP A 98 9.44 -1.26 1.32
N GLN A 99 9.22 -0.38 2.30
CA GLN A 99 10.01 -0.36 3.53
C GLN A 99 9.81 -1.63 4.35
N ALA A 100 8.60 -2.19 4.36
CA ALA A 100 8.35 -3.46 5.04
C ALA A 100 9.18 -4.58 4.40
N SER A 101 9.25 -4.61 3.08
CA SER A 101 10.09 -5.57 2.35
C SER A 101 11.56 -5.39 2.71
N ASP A 102 12.02 -4.14 2.81
CA ASP A 102 13.40 -3.85 3.19
C ASP A 102 13.69 -4.38 4.60
N ILE A 103 12.76 -4.20 5.54
CA ILE A 103 12.91 -4.71 6.90
C ILE A 103 13.05 -6.24 6.90
N ALA A 104 12.22 -6.92 6.12
CA ALA A 104 12.27 -8.38 6.03
C ALA A 104 13.61 -8.85 5.44
N GLU A 105 14.12 -8.16 4.43
CA GLU A 105 15.42 -8.49 3.85
C GLU A 105 16.55 -8.26 4.83
N LEU A 106 16.52 -7.15 5.56
CA LEU A 106 17.51 -6.86 6.59
C LEU A 106 17.49 -7.89 7.70
N ALA A 107 16.29 -8.31 8.12
CA ALA A 107 16.14 -9.35 9.14
C ALA A 107 16.81 -10.65 8.70
N ARG A 108 16.61 -11.04 7.43
CA ARG A 108 17.25 -12.23 6.88
C ARG A 108 18.77 -12.10 6.90
N PHE A 109 19.27 -10.94 6.50
CA PHE A 109 20.69 -10.67 6.47
C PHE A 109 21.29 -10.80 7.89
N ILE A 110 20.62 -10.23 8.87
CA ILE A 110 21.05 -10.29 10.28
C ILE A 110 21.09 -11.74 10.77
N ARG A 111 20.04 -12.52 10.50
CA ARG A 111 19.98 -13.92 10.94
C ARG A 111 21.13 -14.74 10.36
N LYS A 112 21.40 -14.56 9.06
CA LYS A 112 22.46 -15.33 8.39
C LYS A 112 23.85 -14.87 8.78
N GLY A 113 24.00 -13.58 9.06
CA GLY A 113 25.28 -13.02 9.47
C GLY A 113 25.66 -13.35 10.91
N SER A 114 24.70 -13.81 11.73
CA SER A 114 24.93 -14.11 13.13
C SER A 114 25.52 -15.48 13.38
N SER A 115 25.56 -16.33 12.37
CA SER A 115 26.16 -17.67 12.52
C SER A 115 27.65 -17.67 12.22
#